data_bd75f249d6ce61dec051ef9732bd7cb8
#
_entry.id   bd75f249d6ce61dec051ef9732bd7cb8
#
_cell.length_a   1.000
_cell.length_b   1.000
_cell.length_c   1.000
_cell.angle_alpha   90.00
_cell.angle_beta   90.00
_cell.angle_gamma   90.00
#
_symmetry.space_group_name_H-M   'P 1'
#
loop_
_entity.id
_entity.type
_entity.pdbx_description
1 polymer ?
#
loop_
_entity_poly.entity_id
_entity_poly.type
_entity_poly.pdbx_seq_one_letter_code
_entity_poly.pdbx_strand_id
1 'polypeptide(L)'
;VGLGTFIGSVLLAAAALAQGVLRTWRPVVVTAVGSLAAVIVGSPYFGADAAGAVGLTAGVCTAAAMSVGGWLSYRRLTWAVLAGLGLTTTFALLDLRRPAEQRSSVGRFWGHLSDGTAELVVRRAGESSIVTGANSPLTLLVLAAALYTGLVLLRERGGLRRVYGLFPAVRGALAGMIVATLLVGIVEGVGLNVTGAALAVALP
;
A
#
# COMPACT_ATOMS: atom_id res chain seq x y z
N VAL A 1 7.07 3.32 -10.54
CA VAL A 1 7.06 4.73 -10.09
C VAL A 1 5.62 5.21 -9.94
N GLY A 2 4.75 5.02 -10.96
CA GLY A 2 3.37 5.52 -10.94
C GLY A 2 2.51 5.03 -9.78
N LEU A 3 2.62 3.76 -9.38
CA LEU A 3 1.87 3.21 -8.27
C LEU A 3 2.28 3.86 -6.93
N GLY A 4 3.57 4.06 -6.71
CA GLY A 4 4.06 4.71 -5.49
C GLY A 4 3.57 6.15 -5.35
N THR A 5 3.66 6.94 -6.41
CA THR A 5 3.14 8.32 -6.42
C THR A 5 1.62 8.34 -6.22
N PHE A 6 0.90 7.39 -6.81
CA PHE A 6 -0.55 7.25 -6.64
C PHE A 6 -0.91 6.95 -5.18
N ILE A 7 -0.28 5.95 -4.56
CA ILE A 7 -0.49 5.59 -3.15
C ILE A 7 -0.22 6.80 -2.25
N GLY A 8 0.91 7.48 -2.46
CA GLY A 8 1.28 8.67 -1.70
C GLY A 8 0.24 9.78 -1.82
N SER A 9 -0.15 10.11 -3.03
CA SER A 9 -1.13 11.16 -3.31
C SER A 9 -2.51 10.86 -2.71
N VAL A 10 -2.99 9.62 -2.84
CA VAL A 10 -4.29 9.20 -2.29
C VAL A 10 -4.30 9.31 -0.77
N LEU A 11 -3.28 8.80 -0.09
CA LEU A 11 -3.24 8.82 1.37
C LEU A 11 -3.08 10.24 1.93
N LEU A 12 -2.30 11.10 1.27
CA LEU A 12 -2.17 12.51 1.66
C LEU A 12 -3.46 13.29 1.39
N ALA A 13 -4.11 13.08 0.24
CA ALA A 13 -5.40 13.70 -0.06
C ALA A 13 -6.47 13.26 0.95
N ALA A 14 -6.53 11.96 1.26
CA ALA A 14 -7.44 11.44 2.27
C ALA A 14 -7.18 12.05 3.65
N ALA A 15 -5.91 12.23 4.04
CA ALA A 15 -5.54 12.89 5.29
C ALA A 15 -5.92 14.36 5.31
N ALA A 16 -5.70 15.09 4.21
CA ALA A 16 -6.08 16.50 4.08
C ALA A 16 -7.58 16.68 4.23
N LEU A 17 -8.38 15.87 3.53
CA LEU A 17 -9.84 15.88 3.67
C LEU A 17 -10.29 15.51 5.09
N ALA A 18 -9.65 14.53 5.71
CA ALA A 18 -9.96 14.09 7.07
C ALA A 18 -9.67 15.17 8.12
N GLN A 19 -8.74 16.10 7.88
CA GLN A 19 -8.50 17.21 8.80
C GLN A 19 -9.66 18.21 8.86
N GLY A 20 -10.40 18.36 7.76
CA GLY A 20 -11.57 19.25 7.68
C GLY A 20 -12.83 18.74 8.41
N VAL A 21 -12.81 17.50 8.92
CA VAL A 21 -13.97 16.90 9.58
C VAL A 21 -13.74 16.61 11.06
N LEU A 22 -14.85 16.39 11.80
CA LEU A 22 -14.80 16.01 13.20
C LEU A 22 -13.97 14.73 13.39
N ARG A 23 -13.28 14.63 14.54
CA ARG A 23 -12.35 13.52 14.83
C ARG A 23 -12.99 12.14 14.64
N THR A 24 -14.26 11.99 14.98
CA THR A 24 -15.03 10.73 14.85
C THR A 24 -15.21 10.30 13.38
N TRP A 25 -15.27 11.26 12.45
CA TRP A 25 -15.48 11.00 11.03
C TRP A 25 -14.19 10.83 10.22
N ARG A 26 -13.04 11.16 10.80
CA ARG A 26 -11.73 11.04 10.12
C ARG A 26 -11.46 9.66 9.56
N PRO A 27 -11.62 8.56 10.33
CA PRO A 27 -11.38 7.23 9.78
C PRO A 27 -12.37 6.88 8.66
N VAL A 28 -13.61 7.38 8.73
CA VAL A 28 -14.60 7.15 7.66
C VAL A 28 -14.16 7.80 6.36
N VAL A 29 -13.71 9.06 6.40
CA VAL A 29 -13.21 9.78 5.22
C VAL A 29 -11.98 9.07 4.65
N VAL A 30 -10.99 8.73 5.49
CA VAL A 30 -9.78 8.02 5.05
C VAL A 30 -10.13 6.67 4.42
N THR A 31 -11.04 5.92 5.04
CA THR A 31 -11.47 4.62 4.51
C THR A 31 -12.25 4.78 3.22
N ALA A 32 -13.16 5.74 3.11
CA ALA A 32 -13.95 5.95 1.90
C ALA A 32 -13.07 6.29 0.69
N VAL A 33 -12.19 7.29 0.83
CA VAL A 33 -11.26 7.70 -0.25
C VAL A 33 -10.30 6.56 -0.59
N GLY A 34 -9.73 5.92 0.42
CA GLY A 34 -8.79 4.84 0.24
C GLY A 34 -9.41 3.58 -0.34
N SER A 35 -10.63 3.23 0.04
CA SER A 35 -11.36 2.08 -0.53
C SER A 35 -11.69 2.31 -2.00
N LEU A 36 -12.11 3.52 -2.37
CA LEU A 36 -12.33 3.86 -3.77
C LEU A 36 -11.06 3.67 -4.59
N ALA A 37 -9.93 4.17 -4.09
CA ALA A 37 -8.64 4.00 -4.75
C ALA A 37 -8.20 2.53 -4.82
N ALA A 38 -8.41 1.74 -3.77
CA ALA A 38 -8.09 0.31 -3.75
C ALA A 38 -8.94 -0.47 -4.77
N VAL A 39 -10.22 -0.11 -4.92
CA VAL A 39 -11.10 -0.68 -5.95
C VAL A 39 -10.62 -0.32 -7.34
N ILE A 40 -10.24 0.92 -7.59
CA ILE A 40 -9.73 1.36 -8.90
C ILE A 40 -8.45 0.61 -9.26
N VAL A 41 -7.49 0.51 -8.32
CA VAL A 41 -6.20 -0.18 -8.54
C VAL A 41 -6.38 -1.68 -8.74
N GLY A 42 -7.20 -2.31 -7.90
CA GLY A 42 -7.37 -3.78 -7.93
C GLY A 42 -8.37 -4.28 -8.95
N SER A 43 -9.27 -3.42 -9.44
CA SER A 43 -10.30 -3.84 -10.37
C SER A 43 -9.70 -4.33 -11.70
N PRO A 44 -10.13 -5.50 -12.20
CA PRO A 44 -9.69 -6.02 -13.49
C PRO A 44 -10.08 -5.15 -14.69
N TYR A 45 -10.99 -4.20 -14.47
CA TYR A 45 -11.44 -3.27 -15.51
C TYR A 45 -10.59 -1.99 -15.61
N PHE A 46 -9.86 -1.64 -14.54
CA PHE A 46 -9.09 -0.38 -14.46
C PHE A 46 -7.60 -0.64 -14.25
N GLY A 47 -7.18 -1.04 -13.06
CA GLY A 47 -5.77 -1.17 -12.70
C GLY A 47 -5.22 -2.58 -12.79
N ALA A 48 -6.04 -3.58 -12.43
CA ALA A 48 -5.70 -5.00 -12.39
C ALA A 48 -4.42 -5.34 -11.59
N ASP A 49 -4.10 -4.50 -10.59
CA ASP A 49 -2.93 -4.62 -9.76
C ASP A 49 -3.28 -5.20 -8.38
N ALA A 50 -2.99 -6.48 -8.20
CA ALA A 50 -3.26 -7.21 -6.96
C ALA A 50 -2.39 -6.72 -5.79
N ALA A 51 -1.11 -6.49 -6.05
CA ALA A 51 -0.17 -6.05 -5.02
C ALA A 51 -0.52 -4.64 -4.53
N GLY A 52 -0.85 -3.75 -5.48
CA GLY A 52 -1.34 -2.41 -5.18
C GLY A 52 -2.62 -2.42 -4.38
N ALA A 53 -3.58 -3.29 -4.69
CA ALA A 53 -4.84 -3.41 -3.95
C ALA A 53 -4.62 -3.88 -2.50
N VAL A 54 -3.80 -4.93 -2.29
CA VAL A 54 -3.45 -5.43 -0.95
C VAL A 54 -2.71 -4.37 -0.14
N GLY A 55 -1.66 -3.79 -0.73
CA GLY A 55 -0.83 -2.78 -0.08
C GLY A 55 -1.64 -1.54 0.29
N LEU A 56 -2.45 -1.02 -0.65
CA LEU A 56 -3.26 0.17 -0.41
C LEU A 56 -4.34 -0.09 0.65
N THR A 57 -4.98 -1.27 0.65
CA THR A 57 -5.95 -1.63 1.69
C THR A 57 -5.30 -1.64 3.08
N ALA A 58 -4.13 -2.26 3.22
CA ALA A 58 -3.39 -2.27 4.48
C ALA A 58 -2.94 -0.87 4.91
N GLY A 59 -2.47 -0.05 3.95
CA GLY A 59 -2.11 1.35 4.18
C GLY A 59 -3.28 2.21 4.64
N VAL A 60 -4.42 2.08 3.99
CA VAL A 60 -5.67 2.79 4.34
C VAL A 60 -6.16 2.41 5.75
N CYS A 61 -6.18 1.11 6.07
CA CYS A 61 -6.55 0.66 7.41
C CYS A 61 -5.59 1.20 8.49
N THR A 62 -4.28 1.26 8.18
CA THR A 62 -3.27 1.86 9.06
C THR A 62 -3.52 3.36 9.25
N ALA A 63 -3.73 4.08 8.15
CA ALA A 63 -4.00 5.52 8.16
C ALA A 63 -5.30 5.84 8.93
N ALA A 64 -6.36 5.08 8.70
CA ALA A 64 -7.64 5.23 9.39
C ALA A 64 -7.51 4.99 10.90
N ALA A 65 -6.83 3.91 11.30
CA ALA A 65 -6.61 3.60 12.71
C ALA A 65 -5.81 4.70 13.43
N MET A 66 -4.78 5.25 12.79
CA MET A 66 -3.93 6.29 13.36
C MET A 66 -4.57 7.68 13.31
N SER A 67 -5.52 7.94 12.42
CA SER A 67 -6.19 9.23 12.26
C SER A 67 -6.96 9.69 13.51
N VAL A 68 -7.34 8.76 14.38
CA VAL A 68 -8.02 9.01 15.66
C VAL A 68 -7.08 8.92 16.86
N GLY A 69 -5.77 8.79 16.64
CA GLY A 69 -4.76 8.64 17.70
C GLY A 69 -4.55 7.19 18.14
N GLY A 70 -5.03 6.22 17.36
CA GLY A 70 -4.75 4.81 17.60
C GLY A 70 -3.30 4.43 17.27
N TRP A 71 -2.82 3.33 17.86
CA TRP A 71 -1.52 2.73 17.51
C TRP A 71 -1.69 1.59 16.52
N LEU A 72 -0.67 1.40 15.69
CA LEU A 72 -0.58 0.23 14.83
C LEU A 72 -0.36 -1.02 15.70
N SER A 73 -1.28 -1.96 15.61
CA SER A 73 -1.20 -3.27 16.28
C SER A 73 -1.03 -4.35 15.23
N TYR A 74 -0.20 -5.36 15.51
CA TYR A 74 -0.02 -6.51 14.62
C TYR A 74 -1.36 -7.16 14.24
N ARG A 75 -2.26 -7.30 15.20
CA ARG A 75 -3.59 -7.85 14.95
C ARG A 75 -4.39 -7.01 13.93
N ARG A 76 -4.36 -5.68 14.03
CA ARG A 76 -5.04 -4.79 13.08
C ARG A 76 -4.39 -4.86 11.70
N LEU A 77 -3.07 -4.90 11.65
CA LEU A 77 -2.33 -5.05 10.40
C LEU A 77 -2.65 -6.38 9.71
N THR A 78 -2.68 -7.48 10.46
CA THR A 78 -3.06 -8.79 9.93
C THR A 78 -4.48 -8.77 9.32
N TRP A 79 -5.46 -8.22 10.04
CA TRP A 79 -6.82 -8.09 9.50
C TRP A 79 -6.90 -7.19 8.27
N ALA A 80 -6.10 -6.11 8.22
CA ALA A 80 -6.03 -5.23 7.07
C ALA A 80 -5.45 -5.94 5.84
N VAL A 81 -4.40 -6.73 6.02
CA VAL A 81 -3.81 -7.55 4.94
C VAL A 81 -4.79 -8.63 4.48
N LEU A 82 -5.46 -9.32 5.41
CA LEU A 82 -6.49 -10.30 5.07
C LEU A 82 -7.66 -9.69 4.31
N ALA A 83 -8.08 -8.48 4.67
CA ALA A 83 -9.11 -7.74 3.93
C ALA A 83 -8.64 -7.41 2.50
N GLY A 84 -7.40 -6.98 2.33
CA GLY A 84 -6.80 -6.73 1.02
C GLY A 84 -6.71 -8.00 0.17
N LEU A 85 -6.28 -9.10 0.76
CA LEU A 85 -6.26 -10.42 0.09
C LEU A 85 -7.67 -10.87 -0.31
N GLY A 86 -8.66 -10.67 0.56
CA GLY A 86 -10.06 -10.98 0.26
C GLY A 86 -10.59 -10.15 -0.91
N LEU A 87 -10.28 -8.86 -0.95
CA LEU A 87 -10.63 -7.97 -2.06
C LEU A 87 -9.98 -8.45 -3.36
N THR A 88 -8.69 -8.75 -3.34
CA THR A 88 -7.95 -9.25 -4.51
C THR A 88 -8.50 -10.60 -4.99
N THR A 89 -8.81 -11.50 -4.08
CA THR A 89 -9.44 -12.80 -4.42
C THR A 89 -10.80 -12.59 -5.09
N THR A 90 -11.60 -11.66 -4.58
CA THR A 90 -12.90 -11.31 -5.19
C THR A 90 -12.72 -10.81 -6.62
N PHE A 91 -11.75 -9.92 -6.85
CA PHE A 91 -11.44 -9.43 -8.18
C PHE A 91 -10.91 -10.53 -9.10
N ALA A 92 -10.06 -11.43 -8.60
CA ALA A 92 -9.59 -12.58 -9.34
C ALA A 92 -10.74 -13.50 -9.79
N LEU A 93 -11.69 -13.78 -8.90
CA LEU A 93 -12.87 -14.60 -9.22
C LEU A 93 -13.77 -13.93 -10.27
N LEU A 94 -13.93 -12.61 -10.20
CA LEU A 94 -14.65 -11.86 -11.23
C LEU A 94 -13.92 -11.90 -12.58
N ASP A 95 -12.60 -11.80 -12.56
CA ASP A 95 -11.76 -11.83 -13.77
C ASP A 95 -11.73 -13.22 -14.43
N LEU A 96 -11.82 -14.29 -13.65
CA LEU A 96 -11.92 -15.66 -14.17
C LEU A 96 -13.20 -15.91 -14.98
N ARG A 97 -14.25 -15.11 -14.77
CA ARG A 97 -15.49 -15.17 -15.57
C ARG A 97 -15.34 -14.55 -16.96
N ARG A 98 -14.22 -13.86 -17.22
CA ARG A 98 -13.92 -13.25 -18.51
C ARG A 98 -13.26 -14.26 -19.45
N PRO A 99 -13.39 -14.09 -20.77
CA PRO A 99 -12.67 -14.89 -21.75
C PRO A 99 -11.15 -14.83 -21.48
N ALA A 100 -10.44 -15.93 -21.72
CA ALA A 100 -9.01 -16.07 -21.40
C ALA A 100 -8.14 -14.93 -21.98
N GLU A 101 -8.47 -14.46 -23.17
CA GLU A 101 -7.76 -13.39 -23.89
C GLU A 101 -7.88 -12.02 -23.19
N GLN A 102 -8.96 -11.80 -22.43
CA GLN A 102 -9.27 -10.54 -21.76
C GLN A 102 -8.95 -10.55 -20.26
N ARG A 103 -8.38 -11.67 -19.76
CA ARG A 103 -8.01 -11.78 -18.34
C ARG A 103 -6.84 -10.88 -18.00
N SER A 104 -6.95 -10.24 -16.85
CA SER A 104 -5.87 -9.44 -16.27
C SER A 104 -4.68 -10.31 -15.82
N SER A 105 -3.60 -9.67 -15.37
CA SER A 105 -2.46 -10.35 -14.77
C SER A 105 -2.84 -11.25 -13.59
N VAL A 106 -3.81 -10.80 -12.79
CA VAL A 106 -4.33 -11.53 -11.62
C VAL A 106 -5.08 -12.78 -12.05
N GLY A 107 -6.00 -12.67 -13.02
CA GLY A 107 -6.74 -13.81 -13.55
C GLY A 107 -5.84 -14.83 -14.24
N ARG A 108 -4.81 -14.37 -14.95
CA ARG A 108 -3.79 -15.26 -15.53
C ARG A 108 -2.98 -15.99 -14.47
N PHE A 109 -2.56 -15.30 -13.39
CA PHE A 109 -1.86 -15.93 -12.28
C PHE A 109 -2.69 -17.03 -11.61
N TRP A 110 -3.99 -16.80 -11.38
CA TRP A 110 -4.90 -17.80 -10.85
C TRP A 110 -5.10 -18.97 -11.80
N GLY A 111 -5.10 -18.74 -13.12
CA GLY A 111 -5.08 -19.80 -14.11
C GLY A 111 -3.83 -20.68 -13.99
N HIS A 112 -2.64 -20.07 -13.87
CA HIS A 112 -1.39 -20.80 -13.65
C HIS A 112 -1.35 -21.56 -12.31
N LEU A 113 -2.05 -21.05 -11.29
CA LEU A 113 -2.16 -21.75 -10.02
C LEU A 113 -2.98 -23.04 -10.16
N SER A 114 -4.07 -23.01 -10.94
CA SER A 114 -4.90 -24.20 -11.21
C SER A 114 -4.18 -25.23 -12.08
N ASP A 115 -3.30 -24.76 -12.97
CA ASP A 115 -2.53 -25.60 -13.90
C ASP A 115 -1.22 -26.15 -13.28
N GLY A 116 -0.94 -25.84 -12.00
CA GLY A 116 0.26 -26.28 -11.29
C GLY A 116 1.56 -25.60 -11.73
N THR A 117 1.49 -24.56 -12.58
CA THR A 117 2.67 -23.84 -13.11
C THR A 117 3.02 -22.58 -12.32
N ALA A 118 2.27 -22.28 -11.25
CA ALA A 118 2.46 -21.09 -10.42
C ALA A 118 3.86 -21.00 -9.78
N GLU A 119 4.47 -22.14 -9.43
CA GLU A 119 5.81 -22.18 -8.84
C GLU A 119 6.86 -21.51 -9.75
N LEU A 120 6.79 -21.77 -11.06
CA LEU A 120 7.71 -21.18 -12.03
C LEU A 120 7.53 -19.66 -12.14
N VAL A 121 6.29 -19.17 -12.02
CA VAL A 121 5.98 -17.74 -12.08
C VAL A 121 6.51 -17.03 -10.82
N VAL A 122 6.26 -17.61 -9.64
CA VAL A 122 6.73 -17.07 -8.36
C VAL A 122 8.25 -17.08 -8.26
N ARG A 123 8.90 -18.16 -8.71
CA ARG A 123 10.35 -18.27 -8.72
C ARG A 123 10.99 -17.21 -9.63
N ARG A 124 10.49 -17.04 -10.85
CA ARG A 124 10.98 -16.01 -11.79
C ARG A 124 10.79 -14.58 -11.23
N ALA A 125 9.63 -14.32 -10.63
CA ALA A 125 9.37 -13.03 -9.98
C ALA A 125 10.36 -12.79 -8.82
N GLY A 126 10.63 -13.81 -7.98
CA GLY A 126 11.60 -13.73 -6.88
C GLY A 126 13.03 -13.48 -7.37
N GLU A 127 13.48 -14.22 -8.37
CA GLU A 127 14.84 -14.07 -8.94
C GLU A 127 15.04 -12.67 -9.55
N SER A 128 14.08 -12.16 -10.32
CA SER A 128 14.15 -10.81 -10.89
C SER A 128 14.17 -9.72 -9.84
N SER A 129 13.48 -9.92 -8.73
CA SER A 129 13.37 -8.98 -7.62
C SER A 129 14.67 -8.83 -6.85
N ILE A 130 15.33 -9.96 -6.56
CA ILE A 130 16.62 -9.97 -5.84
C ILE A 130 17.70 -9.30 -6.68
N VAL A 131 17.76 -9.62 -7.98
CA VAL A 131 18.74 -9.04 -8.91
C VAL A 131 18.54 -7.52 -9.06
N THR A 132 17.30 -7.07 -9.22
CA THR A 132 16.99 -5.64 -9.38
C THR A 132 17.26 -4.86 -8.08
N GLY A 133 16.94 -5.44 -6.92
CA GLY A 133 17.14 -4.81 -5.62
C GLY A 133 18.62 -4.73 -5.21
N ALA A 134 19.42 -5.74 -5.53
CA ALA A 134 20.82 -5.79 -5.13
C ALA A 134 21.75 -4.89 -5.95
N ASN A 135 21.35 -4.54 -7.18
CA ASN A 135 22.23 -3.84 -8.14
C ASN A 135 22.12 -2.31 -8.11
N SER A 136 21.24 -1.73 -7.30
CA SER A 136 21.09 -0.27 -7.24
C SER A 136 21.47 0.31 -5.89
N PRO A 137 22.48 1.22 -5.80
CA PRO A 137 22.80 1.92 -4.56
C PRO A 137 21.65 2.80 -4.05
N LEU A 138 20.74 3.22 -4.95
CA LEU A 138 19.52 3.95 -4.59
C LEU A 138 18.59 3.12 -3.70
N THR A 139 18.64 1.79 -3.79
CA THR A 139 17.89 0.87 -2.94
C THR A 139 18.20 1.06 -1.46
N LEU A 140 19.50 1.19 -1.12
CA LEU A 140 19.94 1.43 0.26
C LEU A 140 19.49 2.81 0.76
N LEU A 141 19.52 3.82 -0.10
CA LEU A 141 19.09 5.17 0.25
C LEU A 141 17.58 5.22 0.54
N VAL A 142 16.76 4.57 -0.28
CA VAL A 142 15.31 4.48 -0.06
C VAL A 142 14.99 3.68 1.20
N LEU A 143 15.71 2.58 1.45
CA LEU A 143 15.56 1.81 2.67
C LEU A 143 15.91 2.65 3.90
N ALA A 144 17.02 3.38 3.84
CA ALA A 144 17.44 4.29 4.91
C ALA A 144 16.40 5.41 5.14
N ALA A 145 15.85 5.99 4.08
CA ALA A 145 14.80 7.00 4.16
C ALA A 145 13.49 6.44 4.76
N ALA A 146 13.08 5.24 4.37
CA ALA A 146 11.92 4.56 4.92
C ALA A 146 12.11 4.22 6.42
N LEU A 147 13.28 3.69 6.79
CA LEU A 147 13.63 3.43 8.18
C LEU A 147 13.69 4.71 9.01
N TYR A 148 14.32 5.76 8.47
CA TYR A 148 14.37 7.06 9.14
C TYR A 148 12.97 7.63 9.37
N THR A 149 12.12 7.63 8.34
CA THR A 149 10.73 8.10 8.45
C THR A 149 9.95 7.25 9.46
N GLY A 150 10.12 5.92 9.44
CA GLY A 150 9.53 5.03 10.42
C GLY A 150 9.99 5.33 11.85
N LEU A 151 11.30 5.55 12.06
CA LEU A 151 11.85 5.92 13.37
C LEU A 151 11.34 7.27 13.85
N VAL A 152 11.22 8.26 12.96
CA VAL A 152 10.67 9.58 13.28
C VAL A 152 9.19 9.49 13.67
N LEU A 153 8.41 8.65 12.97
CA LEU A 153 7.00 8.40 13.30
C LEU A 153 6.82 7.65 14.62
N LEU A 154 7.75 6.75 14.95
CA LEU A 154 7.71 5.95 16.20
C LEU A 154 8.29 6.71 17.40
N ARG A 155 9.34 7.51 17.16
CA ARG A 155 10.04 8.29 18.22
C ARG A 155 9.69 9.76 18.09
N GLU A 156 8.51 10.12 18.58
CA GLU A 156 8.07 11.51 18.61
C GLU A 156 8.96 12.35 19.55
N ARG A 157 9.85 13.15 19.01
CA ARG A 157 10.69 14.06 19.77
C ARG A 157 10.43 15.52 19.42
N GLY A 158 10.38 16.39 20.43
CA GLY A 158 10.33 17.83 20.26
C GLY A 158 9.11 18.35 19.50
N GLY A 159 9.34 19.19 18.47
CA GLY A 159 8.30 19.85 17.70
C GLY A 159 7.39 18.91 16.89
N LEU A 160 7.92 17.76 16.44
CA LEU A 160 7.15 16.77 15.68
C LEU A 160 6.01 16.16 16.51
N ARG A 161 6.21 15.96 17.80
CA ARG A 161 5.14 15.50 18.70
C ARG A 161 3.96 16.46 18.72
N ARG A 162 4.24 17.76 18.70
CA ARG A 162 3.20 18.80 18.65
C ARG A 162 2.48 18.79 17.29
N VAL A 163 3.22 18.70 16.19
CA VAL A 163 2.65 18.64 14.83
C VAL A 163 1.78 17.41 14.66
N TYR A 164 2.25 16.23 15.04
CA TYR A 164 1.48 14.99 14.90
C TYR A 164 0.29 14.92 15.88
N GLY A 165 0.38 15.62 17.03
CA GLY A 165 -0.76 15.80 17.93
C GLY A 165 -1.86 16.66 17.32
N LEU A 166 -1.48 17.71 16.57
CA LEU A 166 -2.41 18.57 15.85
C LEU A 166 -2.98 17.92 14.58
N PHE A 167 -2.13 17.15 13.87
CA PHE A 167 -2.45 16.55 12.56
C PHE A 167 -2.32 15.02 12.58
N PRO A 168 -3.12 14.28 13.39
CA PRO A 168 -2.99 12.84 13.51
C PRO A 168 -3.31 12.08 12.20
N ALA A 169 -4.14 12.65 11.32
CA ALA A 169 -4.43 12.05 10.03
C ALA A 169 -3.20 12.06 9.09
N VAL A 170 -2.38 13.12 9.13
CA VAL A 170 -1.13 13.18 8.36
C VAL A 170 -0.14 12.12 8.84
N ARG A 171 0.02 11.96 10.17
CA ARG A 171 0.81 10.88 10.73
C ARG A 171 0.32 9.52 10.26
N GLY A 172 -1.00 9.32 10.29
CA GLY A 172 -1.64 8.10 9.80
C GLY A 172 -1.36 7.85 8.32
N ALA A 173 -1.43 8.89 7.48
CA ALA A 173 -1.12 8.79 6.05
C ALA A 173 0.33 8.37 5.79
N LEU A 174 1.30 8.99 6.48
CA LEU A 174 2.72 8.63 6.34
C LEU A 174 2.98 7.18 6.78
N ALA A 175 2.42 6.75 7.91
CA ALA A 175 2.53 5.36 8.36
C ALA A 175 1.85 4.39 7.39
N GLY A 176 0.65 4.73 6.91
CA GLY A 176 -0.08 3.96 5.92
C GLY A 176 0.66 3.84 4.59
N MET A 177 1.32 4.91 4.16
CA MET A 177 2.16 4.93 2.96
C MET A 177 3.34 3.96 3.08
N ILE A 178 4.05 3.96 4.21
CA ILE A 178 5.16 3.03 4.46
C ILE A 178 4.64 1.59 4.43
N VAL A 179 3.54 1.30 5.13
CA VAL A 179 2.95 -0.05 5.15
C VAL A 179 2.52 -0.48 3.75
N ALA A 180 1.80 0.37 3.02
CA ALA A 180 1.33 0.07 1.67
C ALA A 180 2.49 -0.24 0.72
N THR A 181 3.49 0.63 0.69
CA THR A 181 4.61 0.52 -0.26
C THR A 181 5.56 -0.61 0.08
N LEU A 182 5.78 -0.93 1.37
CA LEU A 182 6.55 -2.09 1.78
C LEU A 182 5.85 -3.40 1.36
N LEU A 183 4.53 -3.49 1.55
CA LEU A 183 3.76 -4.67 1.13
C LEU A 183 3.78 -4.85 -0.39
N VAL A 184 3.52 -3.78 -1.15
CA VAL A 184 3.65 -3.81 -2.61
C VAL A 184 5.05 -4.25 -3.01
N GLY A 185 6.05 -3.71 -2.34
CA GLY A 185 7.43 -4.03 -2.60
C GLY A 185 7.82 -5.47 -2.37
N ILE A 186 7.30 -6.07 -1.33
CA ILE A 186 7.51 -7.50 -1.03
C ILE A 186 6.84 -8.37 -2.09
N VAL A 187 5.63 -8.00 -2.52
CA VAL A 187 4.83 -8.79 -3.47
C VAL A 187 5.36 -8.67 -4.90
N GLU A 188 5.70 -7.46 -5.34
CA GLU A 188 6.16 -7.22 -6.73
C GLU A 188 7.67 -7.33 -6.91
N GLY A 189 8.42 -7.35 -5.80
CA GLY A 189 9.87 -7.36 -5.84
C GLY A 189 10.53 -6.06 -6.32
N VAL A 190 9.76 -5.00 -6.56
CA VAL A 190 10.21 -3.68 -7.01
C VAL A 190 10.22 -2.67 -5.85
N GLY A 191 10.11 -3.17 -4.64
CA GLY A 191 9.70 -2.56 -3.39
C GLY A 191 10.21 -1.18 -3.07
N LEU A 192 11.47 -0.98 -3.28
CA LEU A 192 12.09 0.26 -2.85
C LEU A 192 11.81 1.41 -3.80
N ASN A 193 11.61 1.15 -5.09
CA ASN A 193 11.25 2.20 -6.05
C ASN A 193 9.84 2.74 -5.79
N VAL A 194 8.91 1.88 -5.39
CA VAL A 194 7.54 2.28 -5.04
C VAL A 194 7.54 3.11 -3.76
N THR A 195 8.30 2.68 -2.75
CA THR A 195 8.45 3.42 -1.48
C THR A 195 9.13 4.77 -1.69
N GLY A 196 10.19 4.80 -2.49
CA GLY A 196 10.89 6.05 -2.84
C GLY A 196 9.99 7.05 -3.55
N ALA A 197 9.21 6.59 -4.52
CA ALA A 197 8.26 7.44 -5.24
C ALA A 197 7.13 7.97 -4.34
N ALA A 198 6.63 7.15 -3.40
CA ALA A 198 5.61 7.59 -2.45
C ALA A 198 6.16 8.61 -1.45
N LEU A 199 7.37 8.40 -0.92
CA LEU A 199 8.03 9.34 -0.02
C LEU A 199 8.39 10.65 -0.71
N ALA A 200 8.75 10.63 -1.99
CA ALA A 200 9.03 11.85 -2.76
C ALA A 200 7.80 12.76 -2.90
N VAL A 201 6.58 12.19 -2.86
CA VAL A 201 5.33 12.98 -2.82
C VAL A 201 5.08 13.57 -1.43
N ALA A 202 5.56 12.91 -0.38
CA ALA A 202 5.28 13.29 1.00
C ALA A 202 6.31 14.26 1.61
N LEU A 203 7.51 14.28 1.05
CA LEU A 203 8.65 15.08 1.52
C LEU A 203 9.02 16.09 0.43
N PRO A 204 8.53 17.32 0.51
CA PRO A 204 8.88 18.39 -0.42
C PRO A 204 10.35 18.81 -0.31
#